data_09cb2b1f1736c14ccdfeb644f37446d4
#
_entry.id   09cb2b1f1736c14ccdfeb644f37446d4
#
_cell.length_a   1.000
_cell.length_b   1.000
_cell.length_c   1.000
_cell.angle_alpha   90.00
_cell.angle_beta   90.00
_cell.angle_gamma   90.00
#
_symmetry.space_group_name_H-M   'P 1'
#
loop_
_entity.id
_entity.type
_entity.pdbx_description
1 polymer ?
#
loop_
_entity_poly.entity_id
_entity_poly.type
_entity_poly.pdbx_seq_one_letter_code
_entity_poly.pdbx_strand_id
1 'polypeptide(L)' 'MQFKDIIYEVKSDYAHVTINRPKVLNAFTPVTLQELKTALDSAEKDKNVGVIVLSGAGDRAFCAGGDMNWESSKEFQD' A
#
# COMPACT_ATOMS: atom_id res chain seq x y z
N MET A 1 -6.33 -10.06 -8.01
CA MET A 1 -6.80 -8.96 -7.18
C MET A 1 -6.53 -7.63 -7.86
N GLN A 2 -7.49 -6.74 -7.82
CA GLN A 2 -7.32 -5.40 -8.36
C GLN A 2 -7.42 -4.40 -7.24
N PHE A 3 -6.42 -3.52 -7.16
CA PHE A 3 -6.36 -2.49 -6.14
C PHE A 3 -6.37 -1.11 -6.79
N LYS A 4 -6.87 -0.14 -6.04
CA LYS A 4 -6.94 1.24 -6.49
C LYS A 4 -5.66 2.01 -6.15
N ASP A 5 -5.15 1.82 -4.94
CA ASP A 5 -4.05 2.62 -4.40
C ASP A 5 -2.72 1.89 -4.34
N ILE A 6 -2.70 0.60 -4.59
CA ILE A 6 -1.46 -0.19 -4.53
C ILE A 6 -1.32 -1.08 -5.75
N ILE A 7 -0.11 -1.54 -5.97
CA ILE A 7 0.21 -2.56 -6.97
C ILE A 7 0.75 -3.77 -6.20
N TYR A 8 0.20 -4.94 -6.46
CA TYR A 8 0.62 -6.17 -5.80
C TYR A 8 1.07 -7.17 -6.86
N GLU A 9 2.32 -7.62 -6.75
CA GLU A 9 2.90 -8.57 -7.68
C GLU A 9 3.66 -9.64 -6.93
N VAL A 10 3.52 -10.89 -7.37
CA VAL A 10 4.32 -11.99 -6.86
C VAL A 10 5.34 -12.33 -7.95
N LYS A 11 6.61 -12.28 -7.60
CA LYS A 11 7.71 -12.55 -8.52
C LYS A 11 8.65 -13.57 -7.91
N SER A 12 8.81 -14.71 -8.60
CA SER A 12 9.69 -15.75 -8.12
C SER A 12 9.33 -16.18 -6.68
N ASP A 13 10.11 -15.76 -5.69
CA ASP A 13 9.94 -16.14 -4.29
C ASP A 13 9.61 -14.97 -3.38
N TYR A 14 9.24 -13.82 -3.95
CA TYR A 14 8.88 -12.67 -3.15
C TYR A 14 7.63 -11.98 -3.67
N ALA A 15 6.94 -11.26 -2.79
CA ALA A 15 5.82 -10.41 -3.14
C ALA A 15 6.28 -8.95 -3.10
N HIS A 16 5.91 -8.20 -4.13
CA HIS A 16 6.22 -6.77 -4.20
C HIS A 16 4.93 -5.98 -4.06
N VAL A 17 4.85 -5.17 -3.02
CA VAL A 17 3.71 -4.31 -2.75
C VAL A 17 4.16 -2.87 -2.91
N THR A 18 3.53 -2.16 -3.84
CA THR A 18 3.90 -0.78 -4.15
C THR A 18 2.73 0.15 -3.83
N ILE A 19 2.97 1.15 -2.99
CA ILE A 19 1.98 2.21 -2.78
C ILE A 19 2.01 3.10 -4.02
N ASN A 20 0.89 3.24 -4.71
CA ASN A 20 0.82 3.89 -6.01
C ASN A 20 -0.08 5.13 -5.95
N ARG A 21 0.36 6.11 -5.20
CA ARG A 21 -0.28 7.43 -5.11
C ARG A 21 0.78 8.54 -5.27
N PRO A 22 1.57 8.52 -6.37
CA PRO A 22 2.71 9.44 -6.48
C PRO A 22 2.32 10.90 -6.54
N LYS A 23 1.10 11.21 -6.98
CA LYS A 23 0.63 12.61 -7.06
C LYS A 23 0.50 13.26 -5.69
N VAL A 24 0.38 12.47 -4.64
CA VAL A 24 0.30 12.95 -3.26
C VAL A 24 1.42 12.35 -2.42
N LEU A 25 2.56 12.05 -3.05
CA LEU A 25 3.76 11.50 -2.41
C LEU A 25 3.45 10.21 -1.64
N ASN A 26 2.55 9.39 -2.19
CA ASN A 26 2.13 8.11 -1.63
C ASN A 26 1.53 8.23 -0.23
N ALA A 27 0.89 9.36 0.06
CA ALA A 27 0.12 9.50 1.29
C ALA A 27 -1.03 8.49 1.32
N PHE A 28 -1.33 7.94 2.49
CA PHE A 28 -2.32 6.89 2.60
C PHE A 28 -3.68 7.41 3.05
N THR A 29 -4.73 6.70 2.64
CA THR A 29 -6.10 6.90 3.08
C THR A 29 -6.59 5.59 3.71
N PRO A 30 -7.82 5.54 4.26
CA PRO A 30 -8.37 4.27 4.72
C PRO A 30 -8.41 3.20 3.64
N VAL A 31 -8.68 3.57 2.38
CA VAL A 31 -8.66 2.63 1.25
C VAL A 31 -7.28 2.05 1.06
N THR A 32 -6.24 2.90 1.07
CA THR A 32 -4.85 2.45 0.94
C THR A 32 -4.51 1.42 2.02
N LEU A 33 -4.86 1.73 3.27
CA LEU A 33 -4.56 0.84 4.40
C LEU A 33 -5.29 -0.49 4.28
N GLN A 34 -6.55 -0.45 3.86
CA GLN A 34 -7.34 -1.67 3.67
C GLN A 34 -6.72 -2.55 2.58
N GLU A 35 -6.29 -1.92 1.49
CA GLU A 35 -5.66 -2.65 0.39
C GLU A 35 -4.32 -3.23 0.79
N LEU A 36 -3.52 -2.48 1.55
CA LEU A 36 -2.26 -2.99 2.07
C LEU A 36 -2.48 -4.21 2.96
N LYS A 37 -3.48 -4.15 3.83
CA LYS A 37 -3.80 -5.29 4.69
C LYS A 37 -4.15 -6.51 3.86
N THR A 38 -5.00 -6.34 2.86
CA THR A 38 -5.42 -7.44 1.99
C THR A 38 -4.22 -8.05 1.26
N ALA A 39 -3.35 -7.21 0.70
CA ALA A 39 -2.18 -7.68 -0.03
C ALA A 39 -1.21 -8.42 0.90
N LEU A 40 -0.95 -7.87 2.08
CA LEU A 40 -0.03 -8.50 3.05
C LEU A 40 -0.58 -9.84 3.54
N ASP A 41 -1.88 -9.92 3.79
CA ASP A 41 -2.51 -11.19 4.16
C ASP A 41 -2.38 -12.22 3.06
N SER A 42 -2.56 -11.82 1.79
CA SER A 42 -2.40 -12.71 0.65
C SER A 42 -0.96 -13.21 0.53
N ALA A 43 0.00 -12.31 0.71
CA ALA A 43 1.42 -12.69 0.63
C ALA A 43 1.79 -13.66 1.74
N GLU A 44 1.28 -13.45 2.95
CA GLU A 44 1.57 -14.31 4.08
C GLU A 44 1.05 -15.73 3.86
N LYS A 45 -0.09 -15.86 3.19
CA LYS A 45 -0.71 -17.17 2.93
C LYS A 45 -0.11 -17.88 1.73
N ASP A 46 0.65 -17.17 0.91
CA ASP A 46 1.25 -17.75 -0.29
C ASP A 46 2.52 -18.51 0.07
N LYS A 47 2.51 -19.81 -0.14
CA LYS A 47 3.63 -20.68 0.23
C LYS A 47 4.90 -20.40 -0.57
N ASN A 48 4.77 -19.75 -1.72
CA ASN A 48 5.93 -19.44 -2.57
C ASN A 48 6.59 -18.11 -2.18
N VAL A 49 5.95 -17.34 -1.31
CA VAL A 49 6.47 -16.04 -0.92
C VAL A 49 7.29 -16.17 0.36
N GLY A 50 8.60 -15.94 0.23
CA GLY A 50 9.51 -15.95 1.38
C GLY A 50 9.83 -14.57 1.92
N VAL A 51 9.63 -13.51 1.10
CA VAL A 51 9.95 -12.14 1.46
C VAL A 51 8.90 -11.21 0.89
N ILE A 52 8.57 -10.15 1.62
CA ILE A 52 7.67 -9.11 1.14
C ILE A 52 8.49 -7.84 0.99
N VAL A 53 8.47 -7.27 -0.22
CA VAL A 53 9.14 -6.01 -0.53
C VAL A 53 8.08 -4.92 -0.62
N LEU A 54 8.24 -3.86 0.15
CA LEU A 54 7.30 -2.75 0.18
C LEU A 54 7.99 -1.50 -0.35
N SER A 55 7.39 -0.84 -1.33
CA SER A 55 7.96 0.35 -1.93
C SER A 55 6.88 1.36 -2.30
N GLY A 56 7.30 2.56 -2.68
CA GLY A 56 6.41 3.60 -3.15
C GLY A 56 6.66 3.90 -4.62
N ALA A 57 5.60 4.14 -5.38
CA ALA A 57 5.71 4.51 -6.79
C ALA A 57 6.33 5.90 -6.92
N GLY A 58 7.01 6.12 -8.04
CA GLY A 58 7.70 7.38 -8.29
C GLY A 58 9.06 7.41 -7.62
N ASP A 59 9.71 8.57 -7.69
CA ASP A 59 11.06 8.74 -7.19
C ASP A 59 11.16 9.78 -6.07
N ARG A 60 10.03 10.23 -5.53
CA ARG A 60 10.00 11.34 -4.57
C ARG A 60 9.79 10.89 -3.13
N ALA A 61 8.96 9.89 -2.92
CA ALA A 61 8.70 9.43 -1.55
C ALA A 61 8.22 8.00 -1.55
N PHE A 62 8.60 7.24 -0.54
CA PHE A 62 8.01 5.95 -0.25
C PHE A 62 6.56 6.15 0.20
N CYS A 63 6.36 6.94 1.25
CA CYS A 63 5.06 7.27 1.79
C CYS A 63 5.19 8.55 2.62
N ALA A 64 4.34 9.53 2.36
CA ALA A 64 4.40 10.81 3.07
C ALA A 64 3.61 10.80 4.38
N GLY A 65 2.99 9.68 4.74
CA GLY A 65 2.15 9.57 5.92
C GLY A 65 0.68 9.59 5.55
N GLY A 66 -0.18 9.92 6.49
CA GLY A 66 -1.61 10.00 6.24
C GLY A 66 -1.97 11.15 5.32
N ASP A 67 -2.96 10.95 4.47
CA ASP A 67 -3.45 12.00 3.59
C ASP A 67 -4.12 13.08 4.46
N MET A 68 -3.66 14.31 4.35
CA MET A 68 -4.16 15.40 5.19
C MET A 68 -5.64 15.67 4.97
N ASN A 69 -6.14 15.44 3.76
CA ASN A 69 -7.56 15.61 3.49
C ASN A 69 -8.39 14.58 4.25
N TRP A 70 -7.88 13.36 4.36
CA TRP A 70 -8.53 12.33 5.15
C TRP A 70 -8.39 12.60 6.64
N GLU A 71 -7.19 12.99 7.09
CA GLU A 71 -6.94 13.24 8.50
C GLU A 71 -7.78 14.41 9.04
N SER A 72 -8.18 15.33 8.17
CA SER A 72 -9.06 16.44 8.54
C SER A 72 -10.53 16.06 8.56
N SER A 73 -10.88 14.86 8.15
CA SER A 73 -12.28 14.42 8.06
C SER A 73 -12.78 13.98 9.43
N LYS A 74 -14.12 13.90 9.54
CA LYS A 74 -14.75 13.41 10.76
C LYS A 74 -14.44 11.94 11.04
N GLU A 75 -14.09 11.19 10.01
CA GLU A 75 -13.77 9.77 10.13
C GLU A 75 -12.50 9.53 10.95
N PHE A 76 -11.61 10.50 10.94
CA PHE A 76 -10.37 10.41 11.67
C PHE A 76 -10.50 10.88 13.13
N GLN A 77 -11.49 11.68 13.41
CA GLN A 77 -11.71 12.26 14.73
C GLN A 77 -12.56 11.32 15.58
N ASP A 78 -12.05 10.95 16.72
CA ASP A 78 -12.80 10.14 17.69
C ASP A 78 -13.54 11.01 18.69
#